data_4ac51c5531d4ce6ae84b575d6785ec6f
#
_entry.id   4ac51c5531d4ce6ae84b575d6785ec6f
#
_cell.length_a   1.000
_cell.length_b   1.000
_cell.length_c   1.000
_cell.angle_alpha   90.00
_cell.angle_beta   90.00
_cell.angle_gamma   90.00
#
_symmetry.space_group_name_H-M   'P 1'
#
loop_
_entity.id
_entity.type
_entity.pdbx_description
1 polymer ?
#
loop_
_entity_poly.entity_id
_entity_poly.type
_entity_poly.pdbx_seq_one_letter_code
_entity_poly.pdbx_strand_id
1 'polypeptide(L)'
;MQYAMLIHAKPGYTEALSEDEQKAMFAEYGALGEDSRTRGGAQLQPIETATTVRVQEGQTLTTDGPYADTKEVLVGYYVFEADDLDEAIELAARIPAARLGGAIEVRPLVER
;
A
#
# COMPACT_ATOMS: atom_id res chain seq x y z
N MET A 1 -16.20 5.77 9.28
CA MET A 1 -16.02 4.84 8.14
C MET A 1 -14.56 4.44 8.03
N GLN A 2 -14.32 3.21 7.62
CA GLN A 2 -12.95 2.75 7.38
C GLN A 2 -12.63 2.80 5.90
N TYR A 3 -11.39 3.16 5.62
CA TYR A 3 -10.87 3.28 4.25
C TYR A 3 -9.59 2.47 4.12
N ALA A 4 -9.48 1.74 3.02
CA ALA A 4 -8.23 1.11 2.64
C ALA A 4 -7.41 2.11 1.83
N MET A 5 -6.13 2.22 2.17
CA MET A 5 -5.14 3.01 1.45
C MET A 5 -4.22 2.04 0.74
N LEU A 6 -4.44 1.80 -0.53
CA LEU A 6 -3.64 0.87 -1.31
C LEU A 6 -2.46 1.63 -1.91
N ILE A 7 -1.26 1.26 -1.51
CA ILE A 7 -0.03 1.99 -1.84
C ILE A 7 0.59 1.37 -3.07
N HIS A 8 0.64 2.14 -4.16
CA HIS A 8 1.25 1.72 -5.42
C HIS A 8 2.51 2.56 -5.67
N ALA A 9 3.59 1.90 -6.04
CA ALA A 9 4.86 2.56 -6.30
C ALA A 9 5.68 1.77 -7.31
N LYS A 10 6.66 2.44 -7.91
CA LYS A 10 7.61 1.76 -8.79
C LYS A 10 8.51 0.85 -7.96
N PRO A 11 8.82 -0.37 -8.43
CA PRO A 11 9.80 -1.21 -7.76
C PRO A 11 11.12 -0.45 -7.58
N GLY A 12 11.68 -0.52 -6.37
CA GLY A 12 12.94 0.16 -6.08
C GLY A 12 12.82 1.65 -5.77
N TYR A 13 11.61 2.17 -5.55
CA TYR A 13 11.46 3.60 -5.27
C TYR A 13 12.19 4.04 -4.00
N THR A 14 12.35 3.15 -3.02
CA THR A 14 13.06 3.46 -1.78
C THR A 14 14.57 3.47 -1.96
N GLU A 15 15.09 2.58 -2.79
CA GLU A 15 16.54 2.48 -3.05
C GLU A 15 17.07 3.69 -3.81
N ALA A 16 16.22 4.43 -4.51
CA ALA A 16 16.59 5.67 -5.20
C ALA A 16 16.85 6.81 -4.23
N LEU A 17 16.44 6.69 -2.97
CA LEU A 17 16.61 7.72 -1.96
C LEU A 17 17.97 7.58 -1.26
N SER A 18 18.51 8.72 -0.75
CA SER A 18 19.67 8.67 0.12
C SER A 18 19.34 7.94 1.43
N GLU A 19 20.37 7.56 2.17
CA GLU A 19 20.19 6.90 3.47
C GLU A 19 19.36 7.75 4.44
N ASP A 20 19.63 9.05 4.50
CA ASP A 20 18.89 9.98 5.36
C ASP A 20 17.44 10.12 4.91
N GLU A 21 17.21 10.19 3.60
CA GLU A 21 15.85 10.25 3.05
C GLU A 21 15.08 8.97 3.34
N GLN A 22 15.73 7.80 3.25
CA GLN A 22 15.10 6.53 3.61
C GLN A 22 14.71 6.48 5.08
N LYS A 23 15.60 6.94 5.98
CA LYS A 23 15.30 6.99 7.42
C LYS A 23 14.11 7.90 7.70
N ALA A 24 14.08 9.07 7.07
CA ALA A 24 12.95 10.01 7.21
C ALA A 24 11.65 9.39 6.72
N MET A 25 11.68 8.72 5.58
CA MET A 25 10.51 8.06 5.00
C MET A 25 9.99 6.96 5.93
N PHE A 26 10.88 6.10 6.43
CA PHE A 26 10.48 5.02 7.35
C PHE A 26 9.91 5.58 8.65
N ALA A 27 10.45 6.70 9.15
CA ALA A 27 9.90 7.37 10.32
C ALA A 27 8.48 7.88 10.06
N GLU A 28 8.21 8.42 8.86
CA GLU A 28 6.87 8.87 8.48
C GLU A 28 5.88 7.70 8.38
N TYR A 29 6.28 6.57 7.79
CA TYR A 29 5.46 5.36 7.77
C TYR A 29 5.17 4.87 9.18
N GLY A 30 6.17 4.87 10.04
CA GLY A 30 6.01 4.48 11.44
C GLY A 30 5.03 5.38 12.18
N ALA A 31 5.11 6.70 11.97
CA ALA A 31 4.21 7.66 12.58
C ALA A 31 2.76 7.42 12.13
N LEU A 32 2.54 7.10 10.85
CA LEU A 32 1.20 6.76 10.36
C LEU A 32 0.69 5.48 11.01
N GLY A 33 1.54 4.49 11.22
CA GLY A 33 1.17 3.26 11.92
C GLY A 33 0.76 3.50 13.37
N GLU A 34 1.29 4.54 14.00
CA GLU A 34 0.98 4.92 15.39
C GLU A 34 -0.20 5.90 15.49
N ASP A 35 -0.71 6.43 14.39
CA ASP A 35 -1.85 7.36 14.41
C ASP A 35 -3.07 6.67 15.03
N SER A 36 -3.81 7.40 15.86
CA SER A 36 -4.98 6.87 16.58
C SER A 36 -6.09 6.39 15.64
N ARG A 37 -6.08 6.85 14.38
CA ARG A 37 -7.07 6.46 13.37
C ARG A 37 -6.68 5.19 12.62
N THR A 38 -5.46 4.69 12.82
CA THR A 38 -4.97 3.49 12.12
C THR A 38 -5.63 2.24 12.69
N ARG A 39 -6.21 1.43 11.82
CA ARG A 39 -6.87 0.17 12.17
C ARG A 39 -6.13 -1.06 11.68
N GLY A 40 -5.13 -0.87 10.84
CA GLY A 40 -4.31 -1.96 10.32
C GLY A 40 -3.42 -1.48 9.21
N GLY A 41 -2.61 -2.39 8.72
CA GLY A 41 -1.72 -2.14 7.61
C GLY A 41 -0.54 -3.10 7.62
N ALA A 42 0.12 -3.20 6.48
CA ALA A 42 1.32 -4.02 6.34
C ALA A 42 2.13 -3.58 5.13
N GLN A 43 3.41 -3.78 5.22
CA GLN A 43 4.33 -3.66 4.09
C GLN A 43 4.44 -5.03 3.43
N LEU A 44 4.35 -5.08 2.10
CA LEU A 44 4.53 -6.31 1.35
C LEU A 44 6.01 -6.48 0.98
N GLN A 45 6.44 -7.73 0.87
CA GLN A 45 7.75 -8.03 0.31
C GLN A 45 7.78 -7.73 -1.19
N PRO A 46 8.97 -7.66 -1.82
CA PRO A 46 9.06 -7.33 -3.24
C PRO A 46 8.22 -8.24 -4.13
N ILE A 47 7.81 -7.73 -5.29
CA ILE A 47 6.90 -8.44 -6.20
C ILE A 47 7.46 -9.79 -6.69
N GLU A 48 8.77 -9.95 -6.69
CA GLU A 48 9.42 -11.21 -7.07
C GLU A 48 9.03 -12.37 -6.14
N THR A 49 8.55 -12.04 -4.93
CA THR A 49 8.09 -13.06 -3.97
C THR A 49 6.63 -13.45 -4.16
N ALA A 50 5.92 -12.77 -5.05
CA ALA A 50 4.49 -12.99 -5.23
C ALA A 50 4.18 -14.35 -5.86
N THR A 51 3.06 -14.93 -5.46
CA THR A 51 2.48 -16.11 -6.09
C THR A 51 1.03 -15.79 -6.43
N THR A 52 0.65 -16.02 -7.67
CA THR A 52 -0.72 -15.82 -8.12
C THR A 52 -1.46 -17.15 -8.14
N VAL A 53 -2.64 -17.20 -7.56
CA VAL A 53 -3.45 -18.41 -7.48
C VAL A 53 -4.76 -18.19 -8.23
N ARG A 54 -5.12 -19.15 -9.08
CA ARG A 54 -6.43 -19.20 -9.74
C ARG A 54 -7.05 -20.57 -9.52
N VAL A 55 -8.35 -20.64 -9.54
CA VAL A 55 -9.07 -21.92 -9.54
C VAL A 55 -9.88 -21.97 -10.81
N GLN A 56 -9.64 -22.96 -11.66
CA GLN A 56 -10.35 -23.19 -12.92
C GLN A 56 -10.79 -24.65 -12.97
N GLU A 57 -12.07 -24.85 -13.25
CA GLU A 57 -12.64 -26.20 -13.36
C GLU A 57 -12.34 -27.07 -12.15
N GLY A 58 -12.37 -26.48 -10.96
CA GLY A 58 -12.09 -27.19 -9.71
C GLY A 58 -10.60 -27.41 -9.44
N GLN A 59 -9.70 -26.92 -10.30
CA GLN A 59 -8.26 -27.10 -10.11
C GLN A 59 -7.59 -25.81 -9.65
N THR A 60 -6.70 -25.92 -8.68
CA THR A 60 -5.88 -24.83 -8.20
C THR A 60 -4.66 -24.68 -9.08
N LEU A 61 -4.51 -23.51 -9.68
CA LEU A 61 -3.39 -23.15 -10.54
C LEU A 61 -2.56 -22.07 -9.87
N THR A 62 -1.26 -22.28 -9.83
CA THR A 62 -0.35 -21.27 -9.23
C THR A 62 0.66 -20.82 -10.28
N THR A 63 0.98 -19.52 -10.23
CA THR A 63 1.98 -18.91 -11.10
C THR A 63 2.89 -18.03 -10.23
N ASP A 64 4.19 -18.14 -10.44
CA ASP A 64 5.14 -17.24 -9.76
C ASP A 64 5.02 -15.84 -10.36
N GLY A 65 5.06 -14.85 -9.47
CA GLY A 65 4.98 -13.47 -9.86
C GLY A 65 3.63 -12.81 -9.59
N PRO A 66 3.53 -11.50 -9.79
CA PRO A 66 2.31 -10.74 -9.52
C PRO A 66 1.24 -11.02 -10.58
N TYR A 67 -0.02 -10.80 -10.18
CA TYR A 67 -1.17 -10.95 -11.06
C TYR A 67 -1.10 -10.02 -12.27
N ALA A 68 -0.67 -8.79 -12.07
CA ALA A 68 -0.61 -7.77 -13.11
C ALA A 68 0.83 -7.31 -13.32
N ASP A 69 1.25 -7.21 -14.58
CA ASP A 69 2.53 -6.65 -14.95
C ASP A 69 2.34 -5.16 -15.24
N THR A 70 2.62 -4.33 -14.23
CA THR A 70 2.43 -2.88 -14.29
C THR A 70 3.71 -2.17 -13.86
N LYS A 71 3.84 -0.89 -14.27
CA LYS A 71 5.00 -0.06 -13.88
C LYS A 71 4.98 0.26 -12.40
N GLU A 72 3.79 0.39 -11.82
CA GLU A 72 3.60 0.60 -10.39
C GLU A 72 2.92 -0.63 -9.82
N VAL A 73 3.39 -1.08 -8.68
CA VAL A 73 2.92 -2.30 -8.04
C VAL A 73 2.42 -2.00 -6.64
N LEU A 74 1.54 -2.85 -6.13
CA LEU A 74 1.07 -2.76 -4.76
C LEU A 74 2.24 -3.10 -3.83
N VAL A 75 2.63 -2.15 -2.98
CA VAL A 75 3.77 -2.34 -2.06
C VAL A 75 3.35 -2.42 -0.61
N GLY A 76 2.11 -2.07 -0.29
CA GLY A 76 1.61 -2.12 1.07
C GLY A 76 0.24 -1.48 1.16
N TYR A 77 -0.29 -1.43 2.37
CA TYR A 77 -1.59 -0.82 2.61
C TYR A 77 -1.71 -0.37 4.06
N TYR A 78 -2.63 0.58 4.28
CA TYR A 78 -3.15 0.93 5.60
C TYR A 78 -4.67 0.82 5.57
N VAL A 79 -5.24 0.66 6.74
CA VAL A 79 -6.67 0.86 6.97
C VAL A 79 -6.81 1.96 8.01
N PHE A 80 -7.51 3.03 7.65
CA PHE A 80 -7.74 4.17 8.55
C PHE A 80 -9.22 4.36 8.81
N GLU A 81 -9.54 4.76 10.04
CA GLU A 81 -10.84 5.32 10.37
C GLU A 81 -10.83 6.80 10.02
N ALA A 82 -11.82 7.28 9.29
CA ALA A 82 -11.97 8.69 8.94
C ALA A 82 -13.44 9.07 8.93
N ASP A 83 -13.73 10.32 9.21
CA ASP A 83 -15.12 10.81 9.26
C ASP A 83 -15.74 10.85 7.87
N ASP A 84 -14.95 11.21 6.86
CA ASP A 84 -15.40 11.36 5.48
C ASP A 84 -14.23 11.15 4.51
N LEU A 85 -14.54 11.24 3.22
CA LEU A 85 -13.54 11.07 2.17
C LEU A 85 -12.46 12.16 2.22
N ASP A 86 -12.82 13.39 2.57
CA ASP A 86 -11.86 14.49 2.63
C ASP A 86 -10.79 14.22 3.69
N GLU A 87 -11.18 13.73 4.86
CA GLU A 87 -10.22 13.32 5.89
C GLU A 87 -9.37 12.15 5.43
N ALA A 88 -9.99 11.18 4.74
CA ALA A 88 -9.25 10.03 4.19
C ALA A 88 -8.20 10.48 3.17
N ILE A 89 -8.53 11.45 2.32
CA ILE A 89 -7.59 12.02 1.35
C ILE A 89 -6.41 12.72 2.05
N GLU A 90 -6.67 13.45 3.12
CA GLU A 90 -5.61 14.09 3.90
C GLU A 90 -4.64 13.06 4.47
N LEU A 91 -5.18 11.96 5.01
CA LEU A 91 -4.36 10.86 5.51
C LEU A 91 -3.54 10.19 4.40
N ALA A 92 -4.19 9.93 3.26
CA ALA A 92 -3.52 9.31 2.11
C ALA A 92 -2.37 10.17 1.59
N ALA A 93 -2.55 11.50 1.55
CA ALA A 93 -1.53 12.43 1.09
C ALA A 93 -0.28 12.44 1.98
N ARG A 94 -0.39 11.99 3.22
CA ARG A 94 0.73 11.89 4.15
C ARG A 94 1.56 10.62 3.96
N ILE A 95 1.06 9.66 3.20
CA ILE A 95 1.80 8.42 2.89
C ILE A 95 2.94 8.78 1.93
N PRO A 96 4.20 8.50 2.28
CA PRO A 96 5.35 8.97 1.49
C PRO A 96 5.31 8.62 0.01
N ALA A 97 4.83 7.45 -0.37
CA ALA A 97 4.77 7.05 -1.77
C ALA A 97 3.98 8.03 -2.65
N ALA A 98 2.98 8.73 -2.07
CA ALA A 98 2.17 9.69 -2.82
C ALA A 98 3.00 10.82 -3.44
N ARG A 99 4.06 11.27 -2.74
CA ARG A 99 4.94 12.33 -3.24
C ARG A 99 6.23 11.82 -3.88
N LEU A 100 6.49 10.52 -3.78
CA LEU A 100 7.70 9.90 -4.30
C LEU A 100 7.47 9.18 -5.63
N GLY A 101 6.50 9.66 -6.40
CA GLY A 101 6.20 9.14 -7.72
C GLY A 101 5.21 7.98 -7.76
N GLY A 102 4.66 7.60 -6.62
CA GLY A 102 3.63 6.59 -6.55
C GLY A 102 2.23 7.16 -6.47
N ALA A 103 1.28 6.33 -6.09
CA ALA A 103 -0.12 6.71 -5.94
C ALA A 103 -0.75 5.93 -4.79
N ILE A 104 -1.72 6.56 -4.14
CA ILE A 104 -2.49 5.91 -3.09
C ILE A 104 -3.93 5.80 -3.56
N GLU A 105 -4.40 4.58 -3.70
CA GLU A 105 -5.79 4.33 -4.04
C GLU A 105 -6.60 4.27 -2.75
N VAL A 106 -7.56 5.17 -2.59
CA VAL A 106 -8.40 5.27 -1.39
C VAL A 106 -9.73 4.62 -1.68
N ARG A 107 -10.10 3.59 -0.91
CA ARG A 107 -11.37 2.88 -1.13
C ARG A 107 -12.07 2.65 0.20
N PRO A 108 -13.35 3.06 0.32
CA PRO A 108 -14.14 2.72 1.52
C PRO A 108 -14.26 1.21 1.67
N LEU A 109 -14.16 0.74 2.90
CA LEU A 109 -14.43 -0.66 3.18
C LEU A 109 -15.93 -0.92 3.17
N VAL A 110 -16.31 -2.10 2.73
CA VAL A 110 -17.72 -2.52 2.80
C VAL A 110 -18.08 -2.69 4.28
N GLU A 111 -19.14 -2.03 4.70
CA GLU A 111 -19.68 -2.19 6.05
C GLU A 111 -20.66 -3.35 6.05
N ARG A 112 -20.49 -4.27 7.01
CA ARG A 112 -21.32 -5.47 7.12
C ARG A 112 -21.83 -5.67 8.53
#